data_5bcdc360e19ce7f9654fd9ba31043fbe
#
_entry.id   5bcdc360e19ce7f9654fd9ba31043fbe
#
_cell.length_a   1.000
_cell.length_b   1.000
_cell.length_c   1.000
_cell.angle_alpha   90.00
_cell.angle_beta   90.00
_cell.angle_gamma   90.00
#
_symmetry.space_group_name_H-M   'P 1'
#
loop_
_entity.id
_entity.type
_entity.pdbx_description
1 polymer ?
#
loop_
_entity_poly.entity_id
_entity_poly.type
_entity_poly.pdbx_seq_one_letter_code
_entity_poly.pdbx_strand_id
1 'polypeptide(L)'
;MKAHFTIYVLFLLIVSSLYSCKSAKLSDAEEKQRIGEYYEAAAIYRKVYTKTSPKKRDLRGYIAYRMAECNRLINNTGKATSAYM
;
A
#
# COMPACT_ATOMS: atom_id res chain seq x y z
N MET A 1 13.53 -7.31 40.89
CA MET A 1 13.89 -6.24 39.96
C MET A 1 14.20 -6.74 38.55
N LYS A 2 14.96 -7.84 38.40
CA LYS A 2 15.29 -8.38 37.07
C LYS A 2 14.06 -8.89 36.31
N ALA A 3 13.03 -9.42 36.99
CA ALA A 3 11.82 -9.92 36.35
C ALA A 3 10.98 -8.79 35.76
N HIS A 4 10.91 -7.63 36.42
CA HIS A 4 10.18 -6.47 35.92
C HIS A 4 10.83 -5.87 34.69
N PHE A 5 12.14 -5.82 34.67
CA PHE A 5 12.90 -5.31 33.52
C PHE A 5 12.66 -6.19 32.27
N THR A 6 12.64 -7.51 32.44
CA THR A 6 12.38 -8.45 31.37
C THR A 6 10.96 -8.27 30.79
N ILE A 7 9.97 -8.06 31.68
CA ILE A 7 8.58 -7.81 31.26
C ILE A 7 8.47 -6.53 30.47
N TYR A 8 9.15 -5.45 30.86
CA TYR A 8 9.16 -4.18 30.15
C TYR A 8 9.79 -4.31 28.77
N VAL A 9 10.90 -5.04 28.67
CA VAL A 9 11.59 -5.28 27.40
C VAL A 9 10.69 -6.07 26.44
N LEU A 10 10.02 -7.11 26.93
CA LEU A 10 9.08 -7.89 26.14
C LEU A 10 7.89 -7.05 25.70
N PHE A 11 7.36 -6.20 26.56
CA PHE A 11 6.26 -5.29 26.24
C PHE A 11 6.66 -4.31 25.16
N LEU A 12 7.86 -3.72 25.26
CA LEU A 12 8.39 -2.81 24.25
C LEU A 12 8.56 -3.50 22.89
N LEU A 13 9.01 -4.74 22.86
CA LEU A 13 9.15 -5.53 21.63
C LEU A 13 7.79 -5.80 20.98
N ILE A 14 6.77 -6.11 21.77
CA ILE A 14 5.41 -6.32 21.27
C ILE A 14 4.84 -5.03 20.69
N VAL A 15 5.03 -3.90 21.37
CA VAL A 15 4.58 -2.59 20.90
C VAL A 15 5.27 -2.22 19.58
N SER A 16 6.58 -2.49 19.47
CA SER A 16 7.32 -2.26 18.23
C SER A 16 6.78 -3.10 17.08
N SER A 17 6.39 -4.35 17.33
CA SER A 17 5.78 -5.22 16.32
C SER A 17 4.44 -4.65 15.83
N LEU A 18 3.64 -4.09 16.73
CA LEU A 18 2.37 -3.46 16.36
C LEU A 18 2.57 -2.21 15.50
N TYR A 19 3.62 -1.44 15.78
CA TYR A 19 3.96 -0.27 14.97
C TYR A 19 4.52 -0.64 13.60
N SER A 20 5.16 -1.81 13.47
CA SER A 20 5.70 -2.24 12.18
C SER A 20 4.63 -2.71 11.20
N CYS A 21 3.42 -3.01 11.69
CA CYS A 21 2.24 -3.25 10.84
C CYS A 21 1.66 -1.91 10.39
N LYS A 22 2.40 -1.19 9.55
CA LYS A 22 1.96 0.11 9.06
C LYS A 22 0.72 -0.03 8.19
N SER A 23 -0.27 0.82 8.42
CA SER A 23 -1.39 0.95 7.51
C SER A 23 -0.88 1.38 6.12
N ALA A 24 -1.53 0.90 5.06
CA ALA A 24 -1.18 1.26 3.70
C ALA A 24 -1.23 2.77 3.51
N LYS A 25 -0.17 3.34 2.92
CA LYS A 25 -0.03 4.77 2.70
C LYS A 25 -0.06 5.07 1.21
N LEU A 26 -0.63 6.22 0.87
CA LEU A 26 -0.67 6.71 -0.51
C LEU A 26 0.75 6.81 -1.10
N SER A 27 1.72 7.29 -0.32
CA SER A 27 3.11 7.40 -0.76
C SER A 27 3.71 6.05 -1.15
N ASP A 28 3.34 4.97 -0.46
CA ASP A 28 3.80 3.62 -0.80
C ASP A 28 3.27 3.18 -2.16
N ALA A 29 2.00 3.45 -2.44
CA ALA A 29 1.39 3.15 -3.73
C ALA A 29 2.05 3.92 -4.86
N GLU A 30 2.31 5.22 -4.65
CA GLU A 30 2.98 6.07 -5.63
C GLU A 30 4.39 5.59 -5.92
N GLU A 31 5.13 5.17 -4.89
CA GLU A 31 6.47 4.62 -5.05
C GLU A 31 6.45 3.33 -5.86
N LYS A 32 5.54 2.41 -5.57
CA LYS A 32 5.38 1.17 -6.33
C LYS A 32 5.05 1.43 -7.79
N GLN A 33 4.17 2.41 -8.05
CA GLN A 33 3.83 2.79 -9.41
C GLN A 33 5.03 3.39 -10.14
N ARG A 34 5.81 4.21 -9.45
CA ARG A 34 6.99 4.86 -10.03
C ARG A 34 8.03 3.84 -10.51
N ILE A 35 8.25 2.78 -9.74
CA ILE A 35 9.23 1.74 -10.08
C ILE A 35 8.67 0.66 -11.01
N GLY A 36 7.42 0.79 -11.45
CA GLY A 36 6.82 -0.13 -12.41
C GLY A 36 6.12 -1.35 -11.80
N GLU A 37 5.99 -1.41 -10.49
CA GLU A 37 5.26 -2.48 -9.80
C GLU A 37 3.77 -2.15 -9.74
N TYR A 38 3.12 -2.15 -10.89
CA TYR A 38 1.73 -1.67 -11.04
C TYR A 38 0.72 -2.55 -10.31
N TYR A 39 0.93 -3.84 -10.26
CA TYR A 39 0.02 -4.76 -9.59
C TYR A 39 -0.01 -4.48 -8.08
N GLU A 40 1.16 -4.36 -7.48
CA GLU A 40 1.27 -4.03 -6.06
C GLU A 40 0.75 -2.62 -5.76
N ALA A 41 1.07 -1.66 -6.64
CA ALA A 41 0.58 -0.29 -6.53
C ALA A 41 -0.95 -0.25 -6.50
N ALA A 42 -1.59 -0.94 -7.43
CA ALA A 42 -3.06 -1.01 -7.50
C ALA A 42 -3.66 -1.57 -6.22
N ALA A 43 -3.04 -2.61 -5.65
CA ALA A 43 -3.51 -3.21 -4.40
C ALA A 43 -3.41 -2.23 -3.23
N ILE A 44 -2.33 -1.45 -3.16
CA ILE A 44 -2.14 -0.45 -2.11
C ILE A 44 -3.13 0.71 -2.30
N TYR A 45 -3.30 1.20 -3.52
CA TYR A 45 -4.30 2.25 -3.82
C TYR A 45 -5.69 1.83 -3.38
N ARG A 46 -6.05 0.59 -3.62
CA ARG A 46 -7.35 0.04 -3.21
C ARG A 46 -7.53 0.10 -1.70
N LYS A 47 -6.51 -0.29 -0.94
CA LYS A 47 -6.54 -0.23 0.52
C LYS A 47 -6.67 1.22 1.02
N VAL A 48 -5.92 2.14 0.43
CA VAL A 48 -5.97 3.56 0.79
C VAL A 48 -7.35 4.13 0.45
N TYR A 49 -7.90 3.78 -0.69
CA TYR A 49 -9.23 4.22 -1.12
C TYR A 49 -10.31 3.82 -0.10
N THR A 50 -10.29 2.56 0.33
CA THR A 50 -11.27 2.07 1.31
C THR A 50 -11.17 2.78 2.66
N LYS A 51 -9.96 3.20 3.05
CA LYS A 51 -9.73 3.91 4.31
C LYS A 51 -10.02 5.39 4.23
N THR A 52 -10.09 5.95 3.02
CA THR A 52 -10.32 7.38 2.82
C THR A 52 -11.78 7.71 3.00
N SER A 53 -12.06 8.76 3.79
CA SER A 53 -13.44 9.20 4.04
C SER A 53 -14.15 9.59 2.74
N PRO A 54 -15.43 9.21 2.55
CA PRO A 54 -16.21 9.62 1.38
C PRO A 54 -16.32 11.14 1.23
N LYS A 55 -16.13 11.89 2.31
CA LYS A 55 -16.16 13.35 2.28
C LYS A 55 -14.97 13.95 1.55
N LYS A 56 -13.86 13.22 1.46
CA LYS A 56 -12.65 13.66 0.75
C LYS A 56 -12.73 13.25 -0.72
N ARG A 57 -13.64 13.88 -1.46
CA ARG A 57 -13.95 13.53 -2.85
C ARG A 57 -12.75 13.67 -3.77
N ASP A 58 -12.00 14.76 -3.64
CA ASP A 58 -10.84 15.02 -4.50
C ASP A 58 -9.76 13.97 -4.30
N LEU A 59 -9.49 13.61 -3.06
CA LEU A 59 -8.49 12.58 -2.74
C LEU A 59 -8.95 11.21 -3.24
N ARG A 60 -10.21 10.85 -3.03
CA ARG A 60 -10.75 9.58 -3.51
C ARG A 60 -10.73 9.51 -5.04
N GLY A 61 -11.04 10.61 -5.70
CA GLY A 61 -10.98 10.71 -7.15
C GLY A 61 -9.56 10.51 -7.67
N TYR A 62 -8.58 11.13 -7.01
CA TYR A 62 -7.17 10.95 -7.34
C TYR A 62 -6.72 9.50 -7.20
N ILE A 63 -7.08 8.86 -6.07
CA ILE A 63 -6.72 7.46 -5.82
C ILE A 63 -7.37 6.54 -6.87
N ALA A 64 -8.63 6.76 -7.19
CA ALA A 64 -9.35 5.99 -8.20
C ALA A 64 -8.69 6.14 -9.58
N TYR A 65 -8.30 7.36 -9.94
CA TYR A 65 -7.60 7.65 -11.18
C TYR A 65 -6.27 6.88 -11.25
N ARG A 66 -5.47 6.94 -10.19
CA ARG A 66 -4.18 6.25 -10.15
C ARG A 66 -4.34 4.74 -10.20
N MET A 67 -5.38 4.21 -9.56
CA MET A 67 -5.70 2.78 -9.60
C MET A 67 -6.07 2.34 -11.01
N ALA A 68 -6.90 3.12 -11.69
CA ALA A 68 -7.28 2.85 -13.08
C ALA A 68 -6.07 2.90 -14.02
N GLU A 69 -5.16 3.84 -13.78
CA GLU A 69 -3.91 3.96 -14.52
C GLU A 69 -3.03 2.73 -14.36
N CYS A 70 -2.91 2.22 -13.12
CA CYS A 70 -2.17 0.98 -12.86
C CYS A 70 -2.79 -0.20 -13.59
N ASN A 71 -4.11 -0.32 -13.56
CA ASN A 71 -4.83 -1.41 -14.25
C ASN A 71 -4.62 -1.34 -15.76
N ARG A 72 -4.63 -0.16 -16.33
CA ARG A 72 -4.36 0.05 -17.75
C ARG A 72 -2.95 -0.41 -18.11
N LEU A 73 -1.97 -0.06 -17.29
CA LEU A 73 -0.57 -0.44 -17.52
C LEU A 73 -0.34 -1.95 -17.36
N ILE A 74 -1.03 -2.59 -16.42
CA ILE A 74 -1.00 -4.04 -16.26
C ILE A 74 -1.53 -4.72 -17.53
N ASN A 75 -2.66 -4.27 -18.05
CA ASN A 75 -3.26 -4.82 -19.25
C ASN A 75 -2.37 -4.64 -20.49
N ASN A 76 -1.76 -3.46 -20.64
CA ASN A 76 -0.85 -3.18 -21.75
C ASN A 76 0.38 -4.09 -21.69
N THR A 77 0.95 -4.30 -20.50
CA THR A 77 2.09 -5.19 -20.30
C THR A 77 1.72 -6.63 -20.66
N GLY A 78 0.54 -7.10 -20.21
CA GLY A 78 0.02 -8.43 -20.53
C GLY A 78 -0.16 -8.63 -22.03
N LYS A 79 -0.74 -7.65 -22.72
CA LYS A 79 -0.92 -7.68 -24.17
C LYS A 79 0.40 -7.69 -24.92
N ALA A 80 1.36 -6.88 -24.50
CA ALA A 80 2.69 -6.85 -25.10
C ALA A 80 3.39 -8.19 -24.95
N THR A 81 3.34 -8.78 -23.76
CA THR A 81 3.92 -10.10 -23.49
C THR A 81 3.29 -11.17 -24.39
N SER A 82 1.97 -11.15 -24.54
CA SER A 82 1.25 -12.09 -25.41
C SER A 82 1.66 -11.94 -26.87
N ALA A 83 1.90 -10.71 -27.32
CA ALA A 83 2.30 -10.43 -28.69
C ALA A 83 3.71 -10.97 -29.01
N TYR A 84 4.59 -11.04 -28.00
CA TYR A 84 5.94 -11.54 -28.17
C TYR A 84 6.05 -13.07 -28.04
N MET A 85 5.00 -13.71 -27.57
CA MET A 85 4.94 -15.16 -27.46
C MET A 85 4.17 -15.80 -28.60
#